data_3eff47e1c3f4bf7a5c46c48acc65b3c3
#
_entry.id   3eff47e1c3f4bf7a5c46c48acc65b3c3
#
_cell.length_a   1.000
_cell.length_b   1.000
_cell.length_c   1.000
_cell.angle_alpha   90.00
_cell.angle_beta   90.00
_cell.angle_gamma   90.00
#
_symmetry.space_group_name_H-M   'P 1'
#
loop_
_entity.id
_entity.type
_entity.pdbx_description
1 polymer ?
#
loop_
_entity_poly.entity_id
_entity_poly.type
_entity_poly.pdbx_seq_one_letter_code
_entity_poly.pdbx_strand_id
1 'polypeptide(L)'
;IKGLCIRRFKKDVKDQVSGSFLERKITRERCNEFAKEEYAFDIFAEMQLEMDLGKTKGTGQLFKTSLEKSLFSSPAACIKSIEARLKKLYKKYTADDIKDIHLLENLKTALEAITPADFTRYQKLLDLIRSKEYAWNPADSGDRVVIFTERIETMKYLAERLRKDLG
;
A
#
# COMPACT_ATOMS: atom_id res chain seq x y z
N ILE A 1 -22.03 -3.88 35.70
CA ILE A 1 -20.78 -3.10 35.79
C ILE A 1 -20.81 -2.13 34.61
N LYS A 2 -21.19 -0.86 34.84
CA LYS A 2 -21.12 0.21 33.84
C LYS A 2 -19.65 0.44 33.53
N GLY A 3 -19.31 0.49 32.24
CA GLY A 3 -17.96 0.45 31.70
C GLY A 3 -16.99 1.44 32.34
N LEU A 4 -15.82 0.93 32.66
CA LEU A 4 -14.66 1.62 33.17
C LEU A 4 -13.95 2.50 32.09
N CYS A 5 -14.59 2.74 30.94
CA CYS A 5 -13.96 3.49 29.85
C CYS A 5 -14.59 4.88 29.73
N ILE A 6 -13.83 5.90 30.05
CA ILE A 6 -14.19 7.30 29.80
C ILE A 6 -13.59 7.72 28.46
N ARG A 7 -14.44 7.94 27.47
CA ARG A 7 -14.02 8.48 26.16
C ARG A 7 -14.25 9.98 26.12
N ARG A 8 -13.18 10.74 25.95
CA ARG A 8 -13.24 12.20 25.76
C ARG A 8 -12.77 12.56 24.34
N PHE A 9 -13.46 13.48 23.72
CA PHE A 9 -13.04 14.02 22.41
C PHE A 9 -12.23 15.30 22.62
N LYS A 10 -11.41 15.69 21.65
CA LYS A 10 -10.65 16.95 21.68
C LYS A 10 -11.53 18.16 22.06
N LYS A 11 -12.75 18.22 21.52
CA LYS A 11 -13.71 19.29 21.80
C LYS A 11 -14.11 19.37 23.28
N ASP A 12 -14.12 18.21 24.00
CA ASP A 12 -14.59 18.12 25.40
C ASP A 12 -13.48 18.54 26.38
N VAL A 13 -12.24 18.66 25.92
CA VAL A 13 -11.06 19.00 26.73
C VAL A 13 -10.38 20.28 26.28
N LYS A 14 -10.84 20.88 25.16
CA LYS A 14 -10.22 22.07 24.57
C LYS A 14 -10.09 23.23 25.56
N ASP A 15 -11.11 23.40 26.42
CA ASP A 15 -11.17 24.47 27.40
C ASP A 15 -10.44 24.16 28.71
N GLN A 16 -10.04 22.89 28.90
CA GLN A 16 -9.38 22.38 30.11
C GLN A 16 -7.86 22.27 29.96
N VAL A 17 -7.36 22.34 28.73
CA VAL A 17 -5.93 22.21 28.42
C VAL A 17 -5.41 23.54 27.95
N SER A 18 -4.46 24.10 28.68
CA SER A 18 -3.82 25.41 28.44
C SER A 18 -2.99 25.47 27.14
N GLY A 19 -2.92 24.39 26.36
CA GLY A 19 -2.23 24.32 25.08
C GLY A 19 -3.19 24.43 23.90
N SER A 20 -2.89 25.29 22.94
CA SER A 20 -3.62 25.36 21.68
C SER A 20 -3.42 24.03 20.90
N PHE A 21 -4.50 23.26 20.73
CA PHE A 21 -4.48 22.16 19.77
C PHE A 21 -4.35 22.76 18.36
N LEU A 22 -3.25 22.46 17.69
CA LEU A 22 -3.09 22.83 16.29
C LEU A 22 -4.20 22.20 15.45
N GLU A 23 -4.78 23.00 14.57
CA GLU A 23 -5.81 22.52 13.66
C GLU A 23 -5.19 21.58 12.61
N ARG A 24 -5.88 20.46 12.36
CA ARG A 24 -5.48 19.52 11.36
C ARG A 24 -5.88 20.02 9.97
N LYS A 25 -4.91 20.38 9.15
CA LYS A 25 -5.13 20.65 7.72
C LYS A 25 -5.05 19.32 6.96
N ILE A 26 -6.10 18.97 6.22
CA ILE A 26 -6.13 17.77 5.39
C ILE A 26 -5.94 18.21 3.93
N THR A 27 -4.85 17.75 3.32
CA THR A 27 -4.60 17.89 1.89
C THR A 27 -4.71 16.52 1.21
N ARG A 28 -5.21 16.50 -0.02
CA ARG A 28 -5.30 15.30 -0.85
C ARG A 28 -4.42 15.51 -2.07
N GLU A 29 -3.41 14.68 -2.19
CA GLU A 29 -2.52 14.68 -3.34
C GLU A 29 -2.98 13.65 -4.37
N ARG A 30 -3.03 14.07 -5.63
CA ARG A 30 -3.29 13.17 -6.76
C ARG A 30 -1.96 12.78 -7.38
N CYS A 31 -1.87 11.52 -7.78
CA CYS A 31 -0.75 10.97 -8.53
C CYS A 31 -1.30 10.50 -9.88
N ASN A 32 -0.56 10.79 -10.94
CA ASN A 32 -0.81 10.19 -12.25
C ASN A 32 0.20 9.05 -12.40
N GLU A 33 -0.28 7.87 -12.73
CA GLU A 33 0.54 6.68 -12.84
C GLU A 33 1.60 6.85 -13.95
N PHE A 34 2.78 6.32 -13.72
CA PHE A 34 3.79 6.16 -14.77
C PHE A 34 3.46 4.92 -15.62
N ALA A 35 3.95 4.90 -16.87
CA ALA A 35 3.61 3.87 -17.85
C ALA A 35 3.78 2.41 -17.35
N LYS A 36 4.78 2.14 -16.50
CA LYS A 36 4.96 0.79 -15.94
C LYS A 36 3.93 0.43 -14.88
N GLU A 37 3.47 1.39 -14.08
CA GLU A 37 2.37 1.17 -13.14
C GLU A 37 1.06 0.97 -13.89
N GLU A 38 0.78 1.81 -14.89
CA GLU A 38 -0.39 1.69 -15.76
C GLU A 38 -0.45 0.32 -16.42
N TYR A 39 0.66 -0.15 -17.00
CA TYR A 39 0.76 -1.48 -17.58
C TYR A 39 0.45 -2.60 -16.56
N ALA A 40 0.95 -2.52 -15.34
CA ALA A 40 0.64 -3.50 -14.30
C ALA A 40 -0.82 -3.44 -13.86
N PHE A 41 -1.44 -2.26 -13.84
CA PHE A 41 -2.85 -2.08 -13.56
C PHE A 41 -3.73 -2.65 -14.68
N ASP A 42 -3.35 -2.48 -15.94
CA ASP A 42 -4.06 -3.06 -17.09
C ASP A 42 -4.03 -4.59 -17.03
N ILE A 43 -2.86 -5.21 -16.79
CA ILE A 43 -2.75 -6.66 -16.58
C ILE A 43 -3.69 -7.12 -15.45
N PHE A 44 -3.71 -6.40 -14.33
CA PHE A 44 -4.59 -6.76 -13.20
C PHE A 44 -6.07 -6.61 -13.56
N ALA A 45 -6.44 -5.55 -14.28
CA ALA A 45 -7.83 -5.28 -14.67
C ALA A 45 -8.37 -6.38 -15.58
N GLU A 46 -7.57 -6.83 -16.55
CA GLU A 46 -7.94 -7.88 -17.50
C GLU A 46 -7.86 -9.30 -16.90
N MET A 47 -7.21 -9.46 -15.74
CA MET A 47 -6.99 -10.75 -15.12
C MET A 47 -8.28 -11.40 -14.63
N GLN A 48 -8.60 -12.58 -15.18
CA GLN A 48 -9.70 -13.44 -14.78
C GLN A 48 -9.14 -14.76 -14.23
N LEU A 49 -9.24 -14.96 -12.93
CA LEU A 49 -8.75 -16.16 -12.26
C LEU A 49 -9.80 -17.25 -12.28
N GLU A 50 -9.41 -18.47 -12.69
CA GLU A 50 -10.30 -19.65 -12.74
C GLU A 50 -10.79 -20.05 -11.35
N MET A 51 -10.03 -19.78 -10.30
CA MET A 51 -10.48 -19.96 -8.90
C MET A 51 -11.75 -19.17 -8.56
N ASP A 52 -12.10 -18.15 -9.36
CA ASP A 52 -13.36 -17.42 -9.23
C ASP A 52 -14.55 -18.21 -9.79
N LEU A 53 -14.29 -19.16 -10.69
CA LEU A 53 -15.30 -20.00 -11.35
C LEU A 53 -15.51 -21.33 -10.63
N GLY A 54 -14.65 -21.69 -9.68
CA GLY A 54 -14.58 -22.99 -9.04
C GLY A 54 -15.31 -23.12 -7.72
N LYS A 55 -15.40 -24.34 -7.26
CA LYS A 55 -16.15 -25.03 -6.17
C LYS A 55 -16.40 -24.31 -4.85
N THR A 56 -15.78 -23.17 -4.58
CA THR A 56 -15.99 -22.37 -3.36
C THR A 56 -16.29 -20.92 -3.77
N LYS A 57 -17.57 -20.63 -4.01
CA LYS A 57 -18.01 -19.25 -4.28
C LYS A 57 -17.46 -18.30 -3.21
N GLY A 58 -16.73 -17.27 -3.63
CA GLY A 58 -16.24 -16.18 -2.78
C GLY A 58 -14.75 -16.20 -2.43
N THR A 59 -14.03 -17.32 -2.56
CA THR A 59 -12.60 -17.39 -2.20
C THR A 59 -11.72 -16.64 -3.20
N GLY A 60 -12.03 -16.76 -4.49
CA GLY A 60 -11.32 -16.06 -5.54
C GLY A 60 -11.58 -14.56 -5.50
N GLN A 61 -12.83 -14.15 -5.31
CA GLN A 61 -13.19 -12.75 -5.19
C GLN A 61 -12.50 -12.09 -3.98
N LEU A 62 -12.44 -12.77 -2.84
CA LEU A 62 -11.71 -12.28 -1.66
C LEU A 62 -10.21 -12.13 -1.95
N PHE A 63 -9.62 -13.10 -2.67
CA PHE A 63 -8.22 -13.00 -3.07
C PHE A 63 -7.99 -11.83 -4.04
N LYS A 64 -8.83 -11.69 -5.08
CA LYS A 64 -8.74 -10.59 -6.05
C LYS A 64 -8.85 -9.24 -5.34
N THR A 65 -9.82 -9.06 -4.43
CA THR A 65 -9.96 -7.83 -3.63
C THR A 65 -8.74 -7.57 -2.73
N SER A 66 -8.16 -8.64 -2.13
CA SER A 66 -6.95 -8.50 -1.33
C SER A 66 -5.72 -8.14 -2.17
N LEU A 67 -5.64 -8.71 -3.39
CA LEU A 67 -4.58 -8.42 -4.34
C LEU A 67 -4.68 -6.98 -4.85
N GLU A 68 -5.88 -6.51 -5.17
CA GLU A 68 -6.18 -5.14 -5.54
C GLU A 68 -5.71 -4.14 -4.46
N LYS A 69 -6.09 -4.36 -3.21
CA LYS A 69 -5.63 -3.53 -2.08
C LYS A 69 -4.11 -3.55 -1.92
N SER A 70 -3.46 -4.68 -2.23
CA SER A 70 -2.01 -4.77 -2.20
C SER A 70 -1.38 -3.99 -3.35
N LEU A 71 -1.95 -4.09 -4.55
CA LEU A 71 -1.54 -3.36 -5.75
C LEU A 71 -1.60 -1.84 -5.52
N PHE A 72 -2.71 -1.36 -4.97
CA PHE A 72 -2.86 0.05 -4.60
C PHE A 72 -2.02 0.47 -3.38
N SER A 73 -1.43 -0.44 -2.64
CA SER A 73 -0.52 -0.08 -1.55
C SER A 73 0.92 0.12 -2.06
N SER A 74 1.49 -0.88 -2.70
CA SER A 74 2.81 -0.79 -3.35
C SER A 74 3.09 -2.02 -4.24
N PRO A 75 3.99 -1.91 -5.24
CA PRO A 75 4.47 -3.05 -6.00
C PRO A 75 4.99 -4.18 -5.10
N ALA A 76 5.79 -3.85 -4.08
CA ALA A 76 6.34 -4.82 -3.13
C ALA A 76 5.26 -5.60 -2.36
N ALA A 77 4.19 -4.94 -1.93
CA ALA A 77 3.08 -5.59 -1.23
C ALA A 77 2.28 -6.52 -2.16
N CYS A 78 2.09 -6.13 -3.42
CA CYS A 78 1.40 -6.92 -4.42
C CYS A 78 2.23 -8.17 -4.78
N ILE A 79 3.52 -8.02 -5.08
CA ILE A 79 4.46 -9.12 -5.34
C ILE A 79 4.40 -10.14 -4.20
N LYS A 80 4.43 -9.68 -2.95
CA LYS A 80 4.39 -10.58 -1.78
C LYS A 80 3.08 -11.34 -1.68
N SER A 81 1.97 -10.71 -2.00
CA SER A 81 0.66 -11.37 -2.06
C SER A 81 0.59 -12.43 -3.16
N ILE A 82 1.16 -12.15 -4.33
CA ILE A 82 1.28 -13.09 -5.44
C ILE A 82 2.16 -14.29 -5.05
N GLU A 83 3.34 -14.04 -4.51
CA GLU A 83 4.28 -15.11 -4.07
C GLU A 83 3.63 -16.05 -3.06
N ALA A 84 2.92 -15.50 -2.08
CA ALA A 84 2.21 -16.30 -1.09
C ALA A 84 1.13 -17.18 -1.73
N ARG A 85 0.47 -16.71 -2.79
CA ARG A 85 -0.52 -17.48 -3.55
C ARG A 85 0.14 -18.55 -4.42
N LEU A 86 1.15 -18.18 -5.21
CA LEU A 86 1.90 -19.10 -6.05
C LEU A 86 2.50 -20.26 -5.23
N LYS A 87 3.07 -19.98 -4.07
CA LYS A 87 3.58 -21.00 -3.15
C LYS A 87 2.53 -22.04 -2.75
N LYS A 88 1.25 -21.64 -2.64
CA LYS A 88 0.15 -22.57 -2.34
C LYS A 88 -0.23 -23.37 -3.58
N LEU A 89 -0.33 -22.73 -4.74
CA LEU A 89 -0.67 -23.36 -6.00
C LEU A 89 0.38 -24.43 -6.40
N TYR A 90 1.66 -24.10 -6.33
CA TYR A 90 2.74 -25.06 -6.64
C TYR A 90 2.81 -26.28 -5.74
N LYS A 91 2.27 -26.22 -4.52
CA LYS A 91 2.25 -27.39 -3.63
C LYS A 91 1.20 -28.42 -4.03
N LYS A 92 0.09 -27.96 -4.57
CA LYS A 92 -1.03 -28.83 -4.97
C LYS A 92 -1.82 -28.09 -6.06
N TYR A 93 -1.42 -28.28 -7.31
CA TYR A 93 -2.09 -27.67 -8.45
C TYR A 93 -2.86 -28.69 -9.28
N THR A 94 -3.93 -28.22 -9.89
CA THR A 94 -4.73 -28.92 -10.90
C THR A 94 -4.47 -28.30 -12.27
N ALA A 95 -5.01 -28.91 -13.33
CA ALA A 95 -4.92 -28.32 -14.67
C ALA A 95 -5.53 -26.89 -14.74
N ASP A 96 -6.57 -26.64 -13.98
CA ASP A 96 -7.24 -25.33 -13.91
C ASP A 96 -6.36 -24.26 -13.24
N ASP A 97 -5.49 -24.66 -12.29
CA ASP A 97 -4.60 -23.73 -11.61
C ASP A 97 -3.44 -23.23 -12.48
N ILE A 98 -3.13 -23.92 -13.60
CA ILE A 98 -2.02 -23.54 -14.50
C ILE A 98 -2.26 -22.17 -15.10
N LYS A 99 -3.49 -21.88 -15.51
CA LYS A 99 -3.85 -20.58 -16.06
C LYS A 99 -3.68 -19.46 -15.02
N ASP A 100 -4.15 -19.70 -13.81
CA ASP A 100 -4.02 -18.74 -12.70
C ASP A 100 -2.54 -18.49 -12.35
N ILE A 101 -1.70 -19.53 -12.38
CA ILE A 101 -0.25 -19.42 -12.18
C ILE A 101 0.35 -18.47 -13.22
N HIS A 102 0.08 -18.68 -14.50
CA HIS A 102 0.61 -17.85 -15.58
C HIS A 102 0.15 -16.38 -15.46
N LEU A 103 -1.14 -16.14 -15.12
CA LEU A 103 -1.66 -14.80 -14.92
C LEU A 103 -0.96 -14.10 -13.75
N LEU A 104 -0.75 -14.80 -12.63
CA LEU A 104 -0.08 -14.25 -11.46
C LEU A 104 1.41 -14.00 -11.71
N GLU A 105 2.10 -14.88 -12.45
CA GLU A 105 3.50 -14.69 -12.84
C GLU A 105 3.67 -13.50 -13.79
N ASN A 106 2.76 -13.34 -14.75
CA ASN A 106 2.77 -12.20 -15.66
C ASN A 106 2.62 -10.88 -14.89
N LEU A 107 1.63 -10.80 -14.00
CA LEU A 107 1.45 -9.62 -13.14
C LEU A 107 2.68 -9.38 -12.26
N LYS A 108 3.27 -10.44 -11.67
CA LYS A 108 4.49 -10.33 -10.87
C LYS A 108 5.63 -9.72 -11.67
N THR A 109 5.86 -10.21 -12.88
CA THR A 109 6.93 -9.70 -13.77
C THR A 109 6.73 -8.22 -14.09
N ALA A 110 5.51 -7.79 -14.39
CA ALA A 110 5.21 -6.38 -14.62
C ALA A 110 5.49 -5.51 -13.38
N LEU A 111 5.14 -6.00 -12.19
CA LEU A 111 5.39 -5.29 -10.93
C LEU A 111 6.88 -5.22 -10.58
N GLU A 112 7.66 -6.26 -10.86
CA GLU A 112 9.11 -6.30 -10.66
C GLU A 112 9.86 -5.32 -11.57
N ALA A 113 9.29 -4.98 -12.71
CA ALA A 113 9.83 -3.97 -13.61
C ALA A 113 9.66 -2.52 -13.11
N ILE A 114 8.80 -2.30 -12.10
CA ILE A 114 8.57 -0.98 -11.50
C ILE A 114 9.73 -0.67 -10.54
N THR A 115 10.60 0.24 -10.97
CA THR A 115 11.68 0.75 -10.12
C THR A 115 11.16 1.83 -9.16
N PRO A 116 11.93 2.24 -8.13
CA PRO A 116 11.54 3.36 -7.29
C PRO A 116 11.24 4.65 -8.06
N ALA A 117 11.94 4.90 -9.18
CA ALA A 117 11.70 6.06 -10.04
C ALA A 117 10.37 5.95 -10.82
N ASP A 118 9.90 4.73 -11.08
CA ASP A 118 8.64 4.46 -11.76
C ASP A 118 7.46 4.36 -10.78
N PHE A 119 7.69 4.35 -9.45
CA PHE A 119 6.64 4.26 -8.44
C PHE A 119 6.12 5.66 -8.07
N THR A 120 5.05 6.07 -8.71
CA THR A 120 4.51 7.43 -8.66
C THR A 120 4.24 7.93 -7.25
N ARG A 121 3.60 7.12 -6.40
CA ARG A 121 3.29 7.52 -5.02
C ARG A 121 4.55 7.70 -4.17
N TYR A 122 5.58 6.91 -4.43
CA TYR A 122 6.86 7.07 -3.76
C TYR A 122 7.55 8.37 -4.18
N GLN A 123 7.57 8.67 -5.48
CA GLN A 123 8.12 9.92 -5.99
C GLN A 123 7.37 11.12 -5.43
N LYS A 124 6.03 11.08 -5.43
CA LYS A 124 5.21 12.13 -4.83
C LYS A 124 5.49 12.32 -3.33
N LEU A 125 5.67 11.21 -2.59
CA LEU A 125 6.06 11.28 -1.17
C LEU A 125 7.40 11.98 -0.98
N LEU A 126 8.42 11.67 -1.79
CA LEU A 126 9.72 12.34 -1.73
C LEU A 126 9.61 13.82 -2.04
N ASP A 127 8.84 14.17 -3.08
CA ASP A 127 8.59 15.57 -3.46
C ASP A 127 7.94 16.35 -2.32
N LEU A 128 6.94 15.75 -1.66
CA LEU A 128 6.27 16.37 -0.52
C LEU A 128 7.24 16.57 0.65
N ILE A 129 7.99 15.54 1.05
CA ILE A 129 8.97 15.63 2.15
C ILE A 129 10.03 16.70 1.88
N ARG A 130 10.48 16.83 0.62
CA ARG A 130 11.49 17.81 0.20
C ARG A 130 10.91 19.19 -0.11
N SER A 131 9.59 19.33 -0.13
CA SER A 131 8.94 20.58 -0.51
C SER A 131 9.14 21.68 0.54
N LYS A 132 9.19 22.93 0.08
CA LYS A 132 9.24 24.10 0.98
C LYS A 132 7.96 24.27 1.80
N GLU A 133 6.85 23.70 1.37
CA GLU A 133 5.56 23.76 2.06
C GLU A 133 5.61 23.00 3.39
N TYR A 134 6.22 21.81 3.39
CA TYR A 134 6.37 20.99 4.61
C TYR A 134 7.67 21.31 5.35
N ALA A 135 8.70 21.81 4.65
CA ALA A 135 9.98 22.27 5.19
C ALA A 135 10.59 21.32 6.24
N TRP A 136 10.39 20.00 6.05
CA TRP A 136 10.87 19.01 7.00
C TRP A 136 12.39 19.07 7.16
N ASN A 137 12.81 19.15 8.42
CA ASN A 137 14.23 19.19 8.78
C ASN A 137 14.64 17.93 9.55
N PRO A 138 15.34 16.97 8.93
CA PRO A 138 15.78 15.75 9.61
C PRO A 138 16.79 15.98 10.74
N ALA A 139 17.45 17.13 10.78
CA ALA A 139 18.37 17.49 11.88
C ALA A 139 17.66 17.95 13.15
N ASP A 140 16.38 18.33 13.04
CA ASP A 140 15.56 18.69 14.19
C ASP A 140 14.83 17.47 14.73
N SER A 141 15.21 16.99 15.91
CA SER A 141 14.57 15.84 16.57
C SER A 141 13.08 16.05 16.92
N GLY A 142 12.62 17.29 16.95
CA GLY A 142 11.21 17.68 17.15
C GLY A 142 10.38 17.59 15.87
N ASP A 143 11.03 17.69 14.70
CA ASP A 143 10.35 17.66 13.40
C ASP A 143 10.23 16.23 12.88
N ARG A 144 9.03 15.66 12.98
CA ARG A 144 8.77 14.24 12.71
C ARG A 144 7.77 14.03 11.58
N VAL A 145 8.16 13.23 10.60
CA VAL A 145 7.25 12.69 9.59
C VAL A 145 6.73 11.32 10.03
N VAL A 146 5.42 11.14 10.05
CA VAL A 146 4.78 9.85 10.37
C VAL A 146 3.99 9.39 9.15
N ILE A 147 4.34 8.22 8.63
CA ILE A 147 3.72 7.61 7.45
C ILE A 147 2.91 6.40 7.88
N PHE A 148 1.61 6.41 7.56
CA PHE A 148 0.72 5.29 7.82
C PHE A 148 0.50 4.48 6.55
N THR A 149 0.57 3.15 6.68
CA THR A 149 0.27 2.21 5.61
C THR A 149 -0.45 0.98 6.17
N GLU A 150 -1.35 0.40 5.38
CA GLU A 150 -2.08 -0.83 5.79
C GLU A 150 -1.25 -2.10 5.61
N ARG A 151 -0.20 -2.07 4.76
CA ARG A 151 0.58 -3.26 4.39
C ARG A 151 1.98 -3.21 4.98
N ILE A 152 2.34 -4.26 5.72
CA ILE A 152 3.67 -4.41 6.33
C ILE A 152 4.78 -4.34 5.27
N GLU A 153 4.58 -4.94 4.10
CA GLU A 153 5.58 -4.94 3.04
C GLU A 153 5.77 -3.55 2.43
N THR A 154 4.72 -2.74 2.36
CA THR A 154 4.84 -1.32 1.97
C THR A 154 5.63 -0.54 3.03
N MET A 155 5.36 -0.78 4.32
CA MET A 155 6.12 -0.17 5.41
C MET A 155 7.62 -0.49 5.32
N LYS A 156 7.96 -1.76 5.11
CA LYS A 156 9.36 -2.20 4.96
C LYS A 156 10.03 -1.55 3.75
N TYR A 157 9.33 -1.56 2.61
CA TYR A 157 9.80 -0.93 1.39
C TYR A 157 10.09 0.56 1.61
N LEU A 158 9.14 1.30 2.18
CA LEU A 158 9.31 2.72 2.46
C LEU A 158 10.45 2.98 3.46
N ALA A 159 10.56 2.19 4.53
CA ALA A 159 11.61 2.34 5.51
C ALA A 159 13.02 2.13 4.90
N GLU A 160 13.17 1.14 4.01
CA GLU A 160 14.43 0.90 3.31
C GLU A 160 14.78 2.02 2.35
N ARG A 161 13.79 2.44 1.52
CA ARG A 161 14.01 3.44 0.47
C ARG A 161 14.23 4.83 1.03
N LEU A 162 13.43 5.25 2.00
CA LEU A 162 13.59 6.57 2.60
C LEU A 162 14.94 6.73 3.30
N ARG A 163 15.48 5.67 3.93
CA ARG A 163 16.84 5.71 4.48
C ARG A 163 17.91 5.93 3.40
N LYS A 164 17.72 5.38 2.19
CA LYS A 164 18.68 5.57 1.08
C LYS A 164 18.56 6.96 0.46
N ASP A 165 17.35 7.49 0.36
CA ASP A 165 17.07 8.68 -0.42
C ASP A 165 17.07 9.97 0.42
N LEU A 166 16.94 9.86 1.74
CA LEU A 166 16.92 10.98 2.69
C LEU A 166 18.11 10.99 3.66
N GLY A 167 18.83 9.90 3.79
CA GLY A 167 19.98 9.73 4.69
C GLY A 167 19.54 9.13 6.01
#